data_2fcc4adbbc36c1bb19ae7d41e7695ca8
#
_entry.id   2fcc4adbbc36c1bb19ae7d41e7695ca8
#
_cell.length_a   1.000
_cell.length_b   1.000
_cell.length_c   1.000
_cell.angle_alpha   90.00
_cell.angle_beta   90.00
_cell.angle_gamma   90.00
#
_symmetry.space_group_name_H-M   'P 1'
#
loop_
_entity.id
_entity.type
_entity.pdbx_description
1 polymer ?
#
loop_
_entity_poly.entity_id
_entity_poly.type
_entity_poly.pdbx_seq_one_letter_code
_entity_poly.pdbx_strand_id
1 'polypeptide(L)'
;MTIVIAVLAILISMFFGTILALIRTYASGRFKWAASLVAVYTEFFRCTPNLLWILWIYFTVKGNKIAVSVFAISLFTSAVMAEIVRGGLNSISKGQFEAAQSQGFSFIQTLWYIILPQTYRKIIPALLSQVITVIKDTSFLKMVDVAEFMRNCAVVMGSIYDVHGMIMLIGFEALCYFVICFALSCIVRSYQKTIVTA
;
A
#
# COMPACT_ATOMS: atom_id res chain seq x y z
N MET A 1 -5.02 16.67 5.41
CA MET A 1 -5.59 15.36 5.69
C MET A 1 -5.09 14.27 4.73
N THR A 2 -4.96 14.52 3.44
CA THR A 2 -4.42 13.59 2.41
C THR A 2 -3.20 12.81 2.88
N ILE A 3 -2.12 13.50 3.27
CA ILE A 3 -0.86 12.85 3.71
C ILE A 3 -1.05 12.05 5.01
N VAL A 4 -1.83 12.54 5.96
CA VAL A 4 -2.06 11.82 7.23
C VAL A 4 -2.79 10.50 6.98
N ILE A 5 -3.86 10.53 6.18
CA ILE A 5 -4.60 9.32 5.81
C ILE A 5 -3.70 8.34 5.05
N ALA A 6 -2.92 8.85 4.06
CA ALA A 6 -2.01 8.02 3.29
C ALA A 6 -0.96 7.33 4.16
N VAL A 7 -0.28 8.09 5.05
CA VAL A 7 0.77 7.54 5.93
C VAL A 7 0.20 6.48 6.88
N LEU A 8 -0.93 6.76 7.54
CA LEU A 8 -1.56 5.79 8.43
C LEU A 8 -2.01 4.53 7.68
N ALA A 9 -2.64 4.71 6.52
CA ALA A 9 -3.07 3.58 5.70
C ALA A 9 -1.88 2.72 5.23
N ILE A 10 -0.76 3.34 4.82
CA ILE A 10 0.44 2.62 4.40
C ILE A 10 1.03 1.81 5.55
N LEU A 11 1.18 2.41 6.74
CA LEU A 11 1.75 1.72 7.91
C LEU A 11 0.91 0.51 8.31
N ILE A 12 -0.41 0.69 8.38
CA ILE A 12 -1.35 -0.40 8.69
C ILE A 12 -1.31 -1.47 7.61
N SER A 13 -1.34 -1.08 6.33
CA SER A 13 -1.29 -2.02 5.20
C SER A 13 0.01 -2.79 5.14
N MET A 14 1.15 -2.17 5.47
CA MET A 14 2.44 -2.84 5.50
C MET A 14 2.50 -3.88 6.61
N PHE A 15 1.98 -3.56 7.79
CA PHE A 15 1.88 -4.51 8.90
C PHE A 15 1.01 -5.72 8.55
N PHE A 16 -0.25 -5.49 8.15
CA PHE A 16 -1.17 -6.57 7.79
C PHE A 16 -0.72 -7.31 6.53
N GLY A 17 -0.24 -6.61 5.52
CA GLY A 17 0.29 -7.21 4.30
C GLY A 17 1.46 -8.15 4.56
N THR A 18 2.35 -7.81 5.51
CA THR A 18 3.43 -8.71 5.91
C THR A 18 2.91 -9.98 6.55
N ILE A 19 1.96 -9.88 7.48
CA ILE A 19 1.34 -11.04 8.13
C ILE A 19 0.67 -11.95 7.08
N LEU A 20 -0.11 -11.36 6.17
CA LEU A 20 -0.77 -12.09 5.08
C LEU A 20 0.25 -12.79 4.17
N ALA A 21 1.34 -12.10 3.81
CA ALA A 21 2.41 -12.67 2.99
C ALA A 21 3.09 -13.87 3.66
N LEU A 22 3.39 -13.76 4.97
CA LEU A 22 3.98 -14.84 5.75
C LEU A 22 3.05 -16.05 5.83
N ILE A 23 1.75 -15.82 6.10
CA ILE A 23 0.75 -16.90 6.11
C ILE A 23 0.70 -17.58 4.75
N ARG A 24 0.57 -16.80 3.67
CA ARG A 24 0.45 -17.35 2.30
C ARG A 24 1.69 -18.10 1.85
N THR A 25 2.89 -17.70 2.33
CA THR A 25 4.16 -18.32 1.92
C THR A 25 4.50 -19.55 2.74
N TYR A 26 4.24 -19.53 4.05
CA TYR A 26 4.77 -20.56 4.96
C TYR A 26 3.71 -21.43 5.63
N ALA A 27 2.41 -21.10 5.53
CA ALA A 27 1.38 -21.96 6.09
C ALA A 27 1.32 -23.31 5.33
N SER A 28 1.58 -24.38 6.04
CA SER A 28 1.66 -25.75 5.49
C SER A 28 0.89 -26.74 6.37
N GLY A 29 0.73 -27.95 5.90
CA GLY A 29 0.04 -29.01 6.64
C GLY A 29 -1.39 -28.63 7.02
N ARG A 30 -1.73 -28.67 8.31
CA ARG A 30 -3.06 -28.36 8.85
C ARG A 30 -3.48 -26.90 8.62
N PHE A 31 -2.56 -25.96 8.42
CA PHE A 31 -2.83 -24.54 8.22
C PHE A 31 -2.88 -24.12 6.74
N LYS A 32 -2.81 -25.05 5.80
CA LYS A 32 -2.87 -24.76 4.36
C LYS A 32 -4.16 -24.03 3.95
N TRP A 33 -5.26 -24.26 4.64
CA TRP A 33 -6.52 -23.54 4.44
C TRP A 33 -6.38 -22.01 4.67
N ALA A 34 -5.55 -21.59 5.65
CA ALA A 34 -5.30 -20.18 5.90
C ALA A 34 -4.57 -19.52 4.71
N ALA A 35 -3.59 -20.22 4.12
CA ALA A 35 -2.94 -19.72 2.90
C ALA A 35 -3.92 -19.56 1.74
N SER A 36 -4.89 -20.49 1.59
CA SER A 36 -5.93 -20.40 0.57
C SER A 36 -6.89 -19.23 0.81
N LEU A 37 -7.30 -19.00 2.06
CA LEU A 37 -8.13 -17.83 2.40
C LEU A 37 -7.42 -16.51 2.11
N VAL A 38 -6.13 -16.41 2.48
CA VAL A 38 -5.32 -15.23 2.15
C VAL A 38 -5.20 -15.06 0.64
N ALA A 39 -5.05 -16.16 -0.13
CA ALA A 39 -5.00 -16.09 -1.58
C ALA A 39 -6.31 -15.52 -2.16
N VAL A 40 -7.46 -16.01 -1.71
CA VAL A 40 -8.77 -15.49 -2.13
C VAL A 40 -8.90 -14.00 -1.77
N TYR A 41 -8.55 -13.63 -0.55
CA TYR A 41 -8.57 -12.23 -0.11
C TYR A 41 -7.71 -11.33 -1.02
N THR A 42 -6.46 -11.72 -1.26
CA THR A 42 -5.54 -10.90 -2.06
C THR A 42 -6.00 -10.78 -3.51
N GLU A 43 -6.46 -11.86 -4.14
CA GLU A 43 -6.98 -11.81 -5.52
C GLU A 43 -8.27 -10.99 -5.61
N PHE A 44 -9.19 -11.15 -4.66
CA PHE A 44 -10.46 -10.43 -4.63
C PHE A 44 -10.26 -8.91 -4.60
N PHE A 45 -9.46 -8.40 -3.66
CA PHE A 45 -9.21 -6.96 -3.57
C PHE A 45 -8.35 -6.41 -4.71
N ARG A 46 -7.45 -7.20 -5.28
CA ARG A 46 -6.61 -6.77 -6.41
C ARG A 46 -7.36 -6.76 -7.76
N CYS A 47 -8.37 -7.60 -7.90
CA CYS A 47 -9.17 -7.71 -9.14
C CYS A 47 -10.42 -6.82 -9.13
N THR A 48 -10.68 -6.07 -8.07
CA THR A 48 -11.85 -5.21 -7.94
C THR A 48 -11.47 -3.73 -7.79
N PRO A 49 -12.27 -2.78 -8.32
CA PRO A 49 -11.95 -1.36 -8.25
C PRO A 49 -11.95 -0.83 -6.80
N ASN A 50 -10.86 -0.15 -6.40
CA ASN A 50 -10.67 0.40 -5.05
C ASN A 50 -11.81 1.35 -4.64
N LEU A 51 -12.33 2.16 -5.57
CA LEU A 51 -13.41 3.09 -5.32
C LEU A 51 -14.66 2.42 -4.77
N LEU A 52 -15.02 1.22 -5.27
CA LEU A 52 -16.21 0.50 -4.82
C LEU A 52 -16.09 0.11 -3.34
N TRP A 53 -14.90 -0.26 -2.88
CA TRP A 53 -14.65 -0.61 -1.48
C TRP A 53 -14.73 0.60 -0.56
N ILE A 54 -14.24 1.75 -1.01
CA ILE A 54 -14.37 3.01 -0.26
C ILE A 54 -15.86 3.33 -0.06
N LEU A 55 -16.65 3.30 -1.14
CA LEU A 55 -18.09 3.59 -1.07
C LEU A 55 -18.80 2.57 -0.18
N TRP A 56 -18.56 1.27 -0.38
CA TRP A 56 -19.20 0.22 0.40
C TRP A 56 -18.93 0.36 1.90
N ILE A 57 -17.67 0.61 2.28
CA ILE A 57 -17.27 0.78 3.69
C ILE A 57 -17.93 2.02 4.29
N TYR A 58 -17.96 3.13 3.56
CA TYR A 58 -18.60 4.36 4.05
C TYR A 58 -20.10 4.25 4.26
N PHE A 59 -20.79 3.46 3.45
CA PHE A 59 -22.23 3.20 3.64
C PHE A 59 -22.53 2.19 4.73
N THR A 60 -21.59 1.32 5.08
CA THR A 60 -21.81 0.24 6.07
C THR A 60 -21.20 0.55 7.43
N VAL A 61 -20.05 1.23 7.47
CA VAL A 61 -19.31 1.50 8.71
C VAL A 61 -19.56 2.92 9.18
N LYS A 62 -20.23 3.07 10.33
CA LYS A 62 -20.41 4.37 10.99
C LYS A 62 -19.21 4.68 11.88
N GLY A 63 -18.71 5.92 11.81
CA GLY A 63 -17.58 6.33 12.65
C GLY A 63 -16.93 7.65 12.23
N ASN A 64 -15.78 7.93 12.80
CA ASN A 64 -15.00 9.11 12.43
C ASN A 64 -14.53 8.97 10.97
N LYS A 65 -14.82 10.00 10.14
CA LYS A 65 -14.50 10.01 8.70
C LYS A 65 -13.03 9.63 8.41
N ILE A 66 -12.08 10.12 9.20
CA ILE A 66 -10.65 9.83 9.01
C ILE A 66 -10.36 8.37 9.31
N ALA A 67 -10.86 7.84 10.42
CA ALA A 67 -10.65 6.44 10.80
C ALA A 67 -11.26 5.48 9.77
N VAL A 68 -12.47 5.77 9.28
CA VAL A 68 -13.14 4.99 8.22
C VAL A 68 -12.34 5.05 6.92
N SER A 69 -11.79 6.23 6.56
CA SER A 69 -10.92 6.39 5.38
C SER A 69 -9.65 5.55 5.47
N VAL A 70 -8.96 5.64 6.61
CA VAL A 70 -7.74 4.86 6.86
C VAL A 70 -8.04 3.37 6.79
N PHE A 71 -9.13 2.93 7.42
CA PHE A 71 -9.55 1.53 7.37
C PHE A 71 -9.86 1.07 5.94
N ALA A 72 -10.65 1.85 5.19
CA ALA A 72 -11.03 1.52 3.82
C ALA A 72 -9.81 1.37 2.90
N ILE A 73 -8.90 2.37 2.93
CA ILE A 73 -7.68 2.32 2.12
C ILE A 73 -6.77 1.18 2.58
N SER A 74 -6.64 0.96 3.88
CA SER A 74 -5.79 -0.11 4.42
C SER A 74 -6.26 -1.49 4.00
N LEU A 75 -7.57 -1.69 3.88
CA LEU A 75 -8.15 -2.99 3.55
C LEU A 75 -7.67 -3.48 2.17
N PHE A 76 -7.88 -2.72 1.11
CA PHE A 76 -7.44 -3.15 -0.22
C PHE A 76 -5.93 -2.99 -0.43
N THR A 77 -5.30 -1.99 0.18
CA THR A 77 -3.85 -1.80 0.07
C THR A 77 -3.08 -2.95 0.73
N SER A 78 -3.58 -3.53 1.84
CA SER A 78 -2.92 -4.67 2.49
C SER A 78 -2.87 -5.91 1.58
N ALA A 79 -3.83 -6.09 0.69
CA ALA A 79 -3.80 -7.15 -0.32
C ALA A 79 -2.64 -6.96 -1.33
N VAL A 80 -2.43 -5.72 -1.78
CA VAL A 80 -1.31 -5.38 -2.68
C VAL A 80 0.03 -5.51 -1.96
N MET A 81 0.12 -4.99 -0.71
CA MET A 81 1.32 -5.11 0.11
C MET A 81 1.69 -6.58 0.39
N ALA A 82 0.68 -7.44 0.62
CA ALA A 82 0.91 -8.87 0.82
C ALA A 82 1.60 -9.51 -0.39
N GLU A 83 1.20 -9.17 -1.61
CA GLU A 83 1.83 -9.69 -2.81
C GLU A 83 3.24 -9.15 -3.04
N ILE A 84 3.47 -7.86 -2.75
CA ILE A 84 4.81 -7.27 -2.82
C ILE A 84 5.76 -7.99 -1.86
N VAL A 85 5.35 -8.15 -0.60
CA VAL A 85 6.16 -8.85 0.42
C VAL A 85 6.37 -10.32 0.05
N ARG A 86 5.32 -11.02 -0.41
CA ARG A 86 5.41 -12.41 -0.85
C ARG A 86 6.39 -12.58 -2.03
N GLY A 87 6.35 -11.68 -3.00
CA GLY A 87 7.32 -11.65 -4.10
C GLY A 87 8.75 -11.50 -3.59
N GLY A 88 8.95 -10.63 -2.60
CA GLY A 88 10.22 -10.46 -1.94
C GLY A 88 10.68 -11.70 -1.18
N LEU A 89 9.80 -12.32 -0.38
CA LEU A 89 10.11 -13.58 0.35
C LEU A 89 10.55 -14.69 -0.61
N ASN A 90 9.83 -14.84 -1.72
CA ASN A 90 10.14 -15.86 -2.73
C ASN A 90 11.45 -15.59 -3.50
N SER A 91 11.95 -14.35 -3.46
CA SER A 91 13.25 -13.99 -4.09
C SER A 91 14.47 -14.33 -3.24
N ILE A 92 14.27 -14.74 -1.97
CA ILE A 92 15.36 -15.14 -1.09
C ILE A 92 15.73 -16.61 -1.40
N SER A 93 17.03 -16.87 -1.55
CA SER A 93 17.51 -18.21 -1.87
C SER A 93 17.27 -19.20 -0.71
N LYS A 94 16.97 -20.45 -1.04
CA LYS A 94 16.81 -21.53 -0.05
C LYS A 94 18.06 -21.74 0.81
N GLY A 95 19.23 -21.49 0.25
CA GLY A 95 20.50 -21.58 0.97
C GLY A 95 20.59 -20.68 2.20
N GLN A 96 19.85 -19.56 2.24
CA GLN A 96 19.76 -18.71 3.45
C GLN A 96 19.06 -19.43 4.59
N PHE A 97 18.02 -20.23 4.30
CA PHE A 97 17.34 -21.05 5.30
C PHE A 97 18.22 -22.20 5.76
N GLU A 98 18.89 -22.87 4.83
CA GLU A 98 19.79 -24.01 5.12
C GLU A 98 20.98 -23.57 5.97
N ALA A 99 21.61 -22.44 5.62
CA ALA A 99 22.70 -21.86 6.38
C ALA A 99 22.27 -21.46 7.80
N ALA A 100 21.08 -20.84 7.95
CA ALA A 100 20.54 -20.50 9.25
C ALA A 100 20.27 -21.73 10.11
N GLN A 101 19.70 -22.78 9.54
CA GLN A 101 19.47 -24.05 10.25
C GLN A 101 20.77 -24.69 10.68
N SER A 102 21.82 -24.66 9.85
CA SER A 102 23.14 -25.19 10.20
C SER A 102 23.80 -24.41 11.36
N GLN A 103 23.42 -23.15 11.57
CA GLN A 103 23.83 -22.32 12.72
C GLN A 103 22.92 -22.48 13.94
N GLY A 104 21.93 -23.39 13.90
CA GLY A 104 21.01 -23.64 15.01
C GLY A 104 19.86 -22.65 15.16
N PHE A 105 19.60 -21.78 14.18
CA PHE A 105 18.46 -20.88 14.21
C PHE A 105 17.14 -21.63 14.08
N SER A 106 16.18 -21.32 14.94
CA SER A 106 14.80 -21.76 14.75
C SER A 106 14.18 -21.06 13.52
N PHE A 107 13.09 -21.63 12.99
CA PHE A 107 12.38 -21.04 11.85
C PHE A 107 11.97 -19.58 12.08
N ILE A 108 11.45 -19.25 13.27
CA ILE A 108 11.05 -17.88 13.63
C ILE A 108 12.27 -16.95 13.69
N GLN A 109 13.35 -17.40 14.30
CA GLN A 109 14.61 -16.63 14.35
C GLN A 109 15.16 -16.39 12.94
N THR A 110 15.16 -17.41 12.09
CA THR A 110 15.56 -17.28 10.68
C THR A 110 14.72 -16.22 9.96
N LEU A 111 13.39 -16.27 10.12
CA LEU A 111 12.50 -15.27 9.50
C LEU A 111 12.81 -13.84 9.97
N TRP A 112 12.91 -13.62 11.28
CA TRP A 112 13.06 -12.28 11.84
C TRP A 112 14.45 -11.67 11.64
N TYR A 113 15.51 -12.45 11.83
CA TYR A 113 16.87 -11.92 11.80
C TYR A 113 17.54 -12.00 10.44
N ILE A 114 17.11 -12.90 9.57
CA ILE A 114 17.79 -13.15 8.28
C ILE A 114 16.90 -12.84 7.09
N ILE A 115 15.71 -13.44 7.03
CA ILE A 115 14.88 -13.41 5.81
C ILE A 115 14.14 -12.07 5.65
N LEU A 116 13.41 -11.62 6.67
CA LEU A 116 12.63 -10.38 6.59
C LEU A 116 13.49 -9.15 6.32
N PRO A 117 14.64 -8.93 6.99
CA PRO A 117 15.49 -7.78 6.67
C PRO A 117 15.99 -7.77 5.23
N GLN A 118 16.38 -8.93 4.69
CA GLN A 118 16.79 -9.07 3.30
C GLN A 118 15.62 -8.84 2.34
N THR A 119 14.45 -9.42 2.66
CA THR A 119 13.22 -9.24 1.90
C THR A 119 12.87 -7.75 1.78
N TYR A 120 12.80 -7.03 2.91
CA TYR A 120 12.45 -5.62 2.90
C TYR A 120 13.42 -4.78 2.07
N ARG A 121 14.73 -5.00 2.18
CA ARG A 121 15.72 -4.30 1.35
C ARG A 121 15.45 -4.48 -0.14
N LYS A 122 15.09 -5.68 -0.57
CA LYS A 122 14.80 -5.98 -1.98
C LYS A 122 13.51 -5.34 -2.48
N ILE A 123 12.49 -5.23 -1.63
CA ILE A 123 11.17 -4.74 -2.03
C ILE A 123 10.95 -3.23 -1.80
N ILE A 124 11.89 -2.51 -1.17
CA ILE A 124 11.78 -1.06 -0.96
C ILE A 124 11.32 -0.31 -2.21
N PRO A 125 11.86 -0.54 -3.42
CA PRO A 125 11.41 0.17 -4.61
C PRO A 125 9.93 -0.07 -4.93
N ALA A 126 9.45 -1.30 -4.76
CA ALA A 126 8.05 -1.65 -4.98
C ALA A 126 7.14 -1.04 -3.90
N LEU A 127 7.58 -1.04 -2.63
CA LEU A 127 6.87 -0.40 -1.53
C LEU A 127 6.73 1.11 -1.76
N LEU A 128 7.81 1.78 -2.15
CA LEU A 128 7.78 3.21 -2.44
C LEU A 128 6.87 3.55 -3.63
N SER A 129 6.83 2.69 -4.66
CA SER A 129 5.89 2.84 -5.76
C SER A 129 4.44 2.70 -5.30
N GLN A 130 4.17 1.80 -4.36
CA GLN A 130 2.85 1.65 -3.76
C GLN A 130 2.47 2.85 -2.88
N VAL A 131 3.42 3.47 -2.18
CA VAL A 131 3.20 4.74 -1.46
C VAL A 131 2.67 5.83 -2.39
N ILE A 132 3.28 5.99 -3.57
CA ILE A 132 2.81 6.94 -4.60
C ILE A 132 1.38 6.62 -5.03
N THR A 133 1.04 5.35 -5.20
CA THR A 133 -0.31 4.91 -5.57
C THR A 133 -1.31 5.26 -4.46
N VAL A 134 -1.01 4.96 -3.20
CA VAL A 134 -1.90 5.26 -2.06
C VAL A 134 -2.16 6.76 -1.93
N ILE A 135 -1.13 7.61 -2.12
CA ILE A 135 -1.33 9.09 -2.10
C ILE A 135 -2.34 9.51 -3.17
N LYS A 136 -2.28 8.93 -4.36
CA LYS A 136 -3.27 9.22 -5.42
C LYS A 136 -4.65 8.64 -5.09
N ASP A 137 -4.72 7.45 -4.50
CA ASP A 137 -5.98 6.79 -4.14
C ASP A 137 -6.75 7.56 -3.06
N THR A 138 -6.08 8.39 -2.23
CA THR A 138 -6.79 9.27 -1.28
C THR A 138 -7.73 10.25 -1.99
N SER A 139 -7.52 10.58 -3.26
CA SER A 139 -8.41 11.43 -4.04
C SER A 139 -9.84 10.85 -4.21
N PHE A 140 -9.98 9.52 -4.15
CA PHE A 140 -11.29 8.86 -4.19
C PHE A 140 -12.17 9.21 -2.98
N LEU A 141 -11.56 9.63 -1.87
CA LEU A 141 -12.28 10.05 -0.66
C LEU A 141 -13.15 11.30 -0.86
N LYS A 142 -12.92 12.06 -1.93
CA LYS A 142 -13.82 13.14 -2.38
C LYS A 142 -15.25 12.63 -2.57
N MET A 143 -15.43 11.41 -3.08
CA MET A 143 -16.75 10.83 -3.37
C MET A 143 -17.59 10.58 -2.10
N VAL A 144 -16.95 10.54 -0.94
CA VAL A 144 -17.59 10.34 0.37
C VAL A 144 -17.43 11.57 1.28
N ASP A 145 -17.17 12.71 0.69
CA ASP A 145 -17.09 14.03 1.36
C ASP A 145 -16.10 14.06 2.54
N VAL A 146 -14.92 13.46 2.36
CA VAL A 146 -13.81 13.58 3.31
C VAL A 146 -13.00 14.82 2.97
N ALA A 147 -12.70 15.65 3.96
CA ALA A 147 -11.92 16.87 3.80
C ALA A 147 -10.44 16.57 3.51
N GLU A 148 -10.15 16.17 2.30
CA GLU A 148 -8.81 15.96 1.75
C GLU A 148 -8.56 16.97 0.60
N PHE A 149 -7.40 16.91 -0.06
CA PHE A 149 -6.98 17.92 -1.03
C PHE A 149 -7.96 18.04 -2.20
N MET A 150 -8.30 16.94 -2.88
CA MET A 150 -9.17 16.97 -4.06
C MET A 150 -10.62 17.37 -3.72
N ARG A 151 -11.12 16.97 -2.54
CA ARG A 151 -12.43 17.43 -2.05
C ARG A 151 -12.45 18.93 -1.83
N ASN A 152 -11.39 19.51 -1.25
CA ASN A 152 -11.32 20.96 -1.02
C ASN A 152 -11.26 21.74 -2.34
N CYS A 153 -10.51 21.25 -3.32
CA CYS A 153 -10.52 21.83 -4.68
C CYS A 153 -11.90 21.73 -5.33
N ALA A 154 -12.62 20.62 -5.12
CA ALA A 154 -13.99 20.49 -5.64
C ALA A 154 -14.96 21.53 -5.03
N VAL A 155 -14.78 21.91 -3.78
CA VAL A 155 -15.57 23.00 -3.14
C VAL A 155 -15.27 24.32 -3.81
N VAL A 156 -13.99 24.62 -4.05
CA VAL A 156 -13.57 25.83 -4.78
C VAL A 156 -14.12 25.82 -6.20
N MET A 157 -14.08 24.68 -6.88
CA MET A 157 -14.62 24.52 -8.24
C MET A 157 -16.11 24.86 -8.31
N GLY A 158 -16.89 24.56 -7.26
CA GLY A 158 -18.31 24.92 -7.18
C GLY A 158 -18.59 26.43 -7.13
N SER A 159 -17.58 27.26 -6.86
CA SER A 159 -17.68 28.73 -6.89
C SER A 159 -17.16 29.37 -8.17
N ILE A 160 -16.63 28.57 -9.11
CA ILE A 160 -16.10 29.01 -10.40
C ILE A 160 -17.17 28.82 -11.47
N TYR A 161 -17.54 29.90 -12.17
CA TYR A 161 -18.59 29.86 -13.19
C TYR A 161 -18.05 29.84 -14.63
N ASP A 162 -16.76 30.13 -14.81
CA ASP A 162 -16.11 30.13 -16.12
C ASP A 162 -15.30 28.89 -16.40
N VAL A 163 -15.29 28.43 -17.63
CA VAL A 163 -14.59 27.21 -18.03
C VAL A 163 -13.07 27.32 -17.89
N HIS A 164 -12.51 28.51 -18.14
CA HIS A 164 -11.06 28.73 -18.00
C HIS A 164 -10.61 28.55 -16.55
N GLY A 165 -11.32 29.12 -15.58
CA GLY A 165 -11.04 28.94 -14.17
C GLY A 165 -11.15 27.49 -13.72
N MET A 166 -12.14 26.74 -14.23
CA MET A 166 -12.25 25.30 -13.95
C MET A 166 -11.04 24.50 -14.48
N ILE A 167 -10.61 24.77 -15.73
CA ILE A 167 -9.44 24.12 -16.34
C ILE A 167 -8.17 24.49 -15.55
N MET A 168 -7.99 25.74 -15.16
CA MET A 168 -6.86 26.19 -14.35
C MET A 168 -6.80 25.47 -13.00
N LEU A 169 -7.93 25.29 -12.33
CA LEU A 169 -8.00 24.60 -11.04
C LEU A 169 -7.64 23.10 -11.20
N ILE A 170 -8.18 22.43 -12.21
CA ILE A 170 -7.84 21.04 -12.53
C ILE A 170 -6.33 20.91 -12.84
N GLY A 171 -5.78 21.82 -13.62
CA GLY A 171 -4.34 21.88 -13.91
C GLY A 171 -3.50 22.06 -12.65
N PHE A 172 -3.94 22.92 -11.74
CA PHE A 172 -3.29 23.12 -10.44
C PHE A 172 -3.35 21.85 -9.58
N GLU A 173 -4.50 21.17 -9.50
CA GLU A 173 -4.64 19.90 -8.79
C GLU A 173 -3.66 18.85 -9.34
N ALA A 174 -3.64 18.69 -10.66
CA ALA A 174 -2.75 17.75 -11.34
C ALA A 174 -1.27 18.08 -11.07
N LEU A 175 -0.90 19.38 -11.08
CA LEU A 175 0.45 19.82 -10.80
C LEU A 175 0.87 19.52 -9.35
N CYS A 176 -0.01 19.73 -8.37
CA CYS A 176 0.26 19.43 -6.97
C CYS A 176 0.51 17.95 -6.74
N TYR A 177 -0.34 17.07 -7.26
CA TYR A 177 -0.11 15.61 -7.21
C TYR A 177 1.16 15.22 -7.95
N PHE A 178 1.41 15.80 -9.12
CA PHE A 178 2.63 15.54 -9.89
C PHE A 178 3.89 15.88 -9.10
N VAL A 179 3.98 17.06 -8.50
CA VAL A 179 5.16 17.49 -7.72
C VAL A 179 5.45 16.53 -6.58
N ILE A 180 4.42 16.18 -5.78
CA ILE A 180 4.57 15.26 -4.65
C ILE A 180 5.00 13.87 -5.13
N CYS A 181 4.28 13.31 -6.10
CA CYS A 181 4.57 11.96 -6.61
C CYS A 181 5.91 11.91 -7.37
N PHE A 182 6.28 12.97 -8.07
CA PHE A 182 7.56 13.06 -8.78
C PHE A 182 8.74 13.13 -7.81
N ALA A 183 8.64 13.91 -6.73
CA ALA A 183 9.66 13.97 -5.69
C ALA A 183 9.89 12.57 -5.06
N LEU A 184 8.81 11.87 -4.72
CA LEU A 184 8.89 10.48 -4.23
C LEU A 184 9.48 9.54 -5.27
N SER A 185 9.09 9.66 -6.54
CA SER A 185 9.64 8.86 -7.64
C SER A 185 11.13 9.08 -7.85
N CYS A 186 11.63 10.30 -7.64
CA CYS A 186 13.08 10.58 -7.67
C CYS A 186 13.83 9.86 -6.54
N ILE A 187 13.25 9.83 -5.33
CA ILE A 187 13.82 9.06 -4.20
C ILE A 187 13.89 7.57 -4.55
N VAL A 188 12.81 7.00 -5.10
CA VAL A 188 12.78 5.60 -5.56
C VAL A 188 13.91 5.31 -6.52
N ARG A 189 14.07 6.15 -7.55
CA ARG A 189 15.11 5.98 -8.58
C ARG A 189 16.53 6.09 -8.02
N SER A 190 16.77 7.02 -7.12
CA SER A 190 18.07 7.13 -6.43
C SER A 190 18.38 5.88 -5.63
N TYR A 191 17.41 5.38 -4.87
CA TYR A 191 17.57 4.16 -4.07
C TYR A 191 17.86 2.92 -4.94
N GLN A 192 17.14 2.78 -6.06
CA GLN A 192 17.35 1.68 -7.00
C GLN A 192 18.79 1.69 -7.58
N LYS A 193 19.30 2.86 -7.94
CA LYS A 193 20.68 2.98 -8.43
C LYS A 193 21.70 2.52 -7.40
N THR A 194 21.51 2.89 -6.13
CA THR A 194 22.42 2.51 -5.03
C THR A 194 22.46 1.00 -4.80
N ILE A 195 21.30 0.31 -4.93
CA ILE A 195 21.25 -1.16 -4.75
C ILE A 195 21.91 -1.91 -5.91
N VAL A 196 21.77 -1.40 -7.14
CA VAL A 196 22.36 -2.06 -8.33
C VAL A 196 23.88 -1.90 -8.37
N THR A 197 24.42 -0.87 -7.74
CA THR A 197 25.88 -0.58 -7.71
C THR A 197 26.60 -1.15 -6.48
N ALA A 198 25.88 -1.69 -5.49
CA ALA A 198 26.40 -2.35 -4.29
C ALA A 198 26.30 -3.89 -4.40
#